data_8d7eb7a16120dd98b01fe22e53662372
#
_entry.id   8d7eb7a16120dd98b01fe22e53662372
#
_cell.length_a   1.000
_cell.length_b   1.000
_cell.length_c   1.000
_cell.angle_alpha   90.00
_cell.angle_beta   90.00
_cell.angle_gamma   90.00
#
_symmetry.space_group_name_H-M   'P 1'
#
loop_
_entity.id
_entity.type
_entity.pdbx_description
1 polymer ?
#
loop_
_entity_poly.entity_id
_entity_poly.type
_entity_poly.pdbx_seq_one_letter_code
_entity_poly.pdbx_strand_id
1 'polypeptide(L)'
;MSNLCNEKKFWCVGVEKIREILTSDICENSDVLAVLEFENFDIELTDRGYSDGERHYDYFCCKKTDGEWHSFDSVDFGDKKPYEFSTDEELKADMRTQLEKFLEKYNM
;
A
#
# COMPACT_ATOMS: atom_id res chain seq x y z
N MET A 1 20.10 6.61 2.15
CA MET A 1 20.23 5.24 1.61
C MET A 1 19.01 4.42 2.01
N SER A 2 18.47 3.68 1.08
CA SER A 2 17.30 2.85 1.34
C SER A 2 17.68 1.62 2.18
N ASN A 3 16.82 1.25 3.13
CA ASN A 3 16.97 0.02 3.91
C ASN A 3 16.25 -1.16 3.26
N LEU A 4 15.69 -0.95 2.07
CA LEU A 4 15.02 -2.00 1.34
C LEU A 4 16.04 -2.88 0.62
N CYS A 5 15.89 -4.18 0.82
CA CYS A 5 16.64 -5.19 0.09
C CYS A 5 15.94 -5.49 -1.23
N ASN A 6 16.25 -6.62 -1.84
CA ASN A 6 15.64 -6.99 -3.11
C ASN A 6 14.11 -7.10 -3.03
N GLU A 7 13.46 -6.55 -4.03
CA GLU A 7 12.04 -6.72 -4.21
C GLU A 7 11.73 -8.20 -4.45
N LYS A 8 10.77 -8.75 -3.71
CA LYS A 8 10.39 -10.15 -3.80
C LYS A 8 9.13 -10.38 -4.61
N LYS A 9 8.17 -9.47 -4.48
CA LYS A 9 6.86 -9.67 -5.08
C LYS A 9 6.12 -8.35 -5.22
N PHE A 10 5.45 -8.18 -6.33
CA PHE A 10 4.44 -7.14 -6.49
C PHE A 10 3.15 -7.79 -6.98
N TRP A 11 2.05 -7.50 -6.31
CA TRP A 11 0.72 -7.96 -6.69
C TRP A 11 -0.24 -6.78 -6.61
N CYS A 12 -1.16 -6.73 -7.57
CA CYS A 12 -2.12 -5.64 -7.64
C CYS A 12 -3.37 -6.13 -8.37
N VAL A 13 -4.54 -5.70 -7.93
CA VAL A 13 -5.79 -6.00 -8.63
C VAL A 13 -5.89 -5.23 -9.96
N GLY A 14 -5.03 -4.24 -10.17
CA GLY A 14 -5.00 -3.37 -11.34
C GLY A 14 -5.51 -1.98 -11.01
N VAL A 15 -4.87 -0.95 -11.58
CA VAL A 15 -5.22 0.45 -11.28
C VAL A 15 -6.66 0.78 -11.66
N GLU A 16 -7.19 0.16 -12.72
CA GLU A 16 -8.58 0.39 -13.12
C GLU A 16 -9.54 -0.13 -12.05
N LYS A 17 -9.26 -1.31 -11.51
CA LYS A 17 -10.08 -1.91 -10.45
C LYS A 17 -9.95 -1.12 -9.15
N ILE A 18 -8.74 -0.66 -8.83
CA ILE A 18 -8.50 0.18 -7.65
C ILE A 18 -9.34 1.45 -7.75
N ARG A 19 -9.33 2.11 -8.90
CA ARG A 19 -10.13 3.33 -9.14
C ARG A 19 -11.60 3.05 -8.93
N GLU A 20 -12.09 1.95 -9.50
CA GLU A 20 -13.49 1.54 -9.36
C GLU A 20 -13.87 1.35 -7.89
N ILE A 21 -13.04 0.62 -7.14
CA ILE A 21 -13.29 0.32 -5.73
C ILE A 21 -13.21 1.58 -4.87
N LEU A 22 -12.14 2.36 -5.00
CA LEU A 22 -11.89 3.50 -4.11
C LEU A 22 -12.80 4.70 -4.39
N THR A 23 -13.47 4.73 -5.52
CA THR A 23 -14.46 5.78 -5.82
C THR A 23 -15.90 5.28 -5.65
N SER A 24 -16.07 4.05 -5.19
CA SER A 24 -17.38 3.44 -4.95
C SER A 24 -17.92 3.82 -3.58
N ASP A 25 -19.24 3.91 -3.47
CA ASP A 25 -19.94 4.13 -2.21
C ASP A 25 -20.57 2.84 -1.64
N ILE A 26 -20.17 1.70 -2.18
CA ILE A 26 -20.66 0.41 -1.72
C ILE A 26 -20.02 0.07 -0.37
N CYS A 27 -20.84 -0.27 0.63
CA CYS A 27 -20.36 -0.66 1.96
C CYS A 27 -19.99 -2.15 1.94
N GLU A 28 -18.72 -2.42 1.67
CA GLU A 28 -18.18 -3.77 1.68
C GLU A 28 -17.01 -3.87 2.65
N ASN A 29 -16.63 -5.10 2.97
CA ASN A 29 -15.52 -5.36 3.87
C ASN A 29 -14.19 -4.91 3.27
N SER A 30 -13.25 -4.61 4.14
CA SER A 30 -11.91 -4.25 3.73
C SER A 30 -11.22 -5.38 2.96
N ASP A 31 -10.36 -5.00 2.02
CA ASP A 31 -9.63 -5.95 1.20
C ASP A 31 -8.28 -5.35 0.83
N VAL A 32 -7.30 -6.21 0.58
CA VAL A 32 -5.99 -5.77 0.13
C VAL A 32 -6.01 -5.65 -1.39
N LEU A 33 -5.67 -4.48 -1.90
CA LEU A 33 -5.73 -4.17 -3.32
C LEU A 33 -4.37 -4.28 -4.03
N ALA A 34 -3.29 -4.10 -3.28
CA ALA A 34 -1.94 -4.22 -3.82
C ALA A 34 -0.95 -4.52 -2.70
N VAL A 35 0.10 -5.26 -3.02
CA VAL A 35 1.18 -5.58 -2.10
C VAL A 35 2.51 -5.45 -2.84
N LEU A 36 3.47 -4.76 -2.21
CA LEU A 36 4.84 -4.73 -2.68
C LEU A 36 5.71 -5.28 -1.55
N GLU A 37 6.28 -6.46 -1.77
CA GLU A 37 7.01 -7.21 -0.75
C GLU A 37 8.51 -7.17 -0.99
N PHE A 38 9.24 -6.87 0.07
CA PHE A 38 10.70 -6.93 0.13
C PHE A 38 11.10 -8.01 1.13
N GLU A 39 12.38 -8.12 1.42
CA GLU A 39 12.86 -9.18 2.30
C GLU A 39 12.30 -9.11 3.73
N ASN A 40 12.34 -7.92 4.33
CA ASN A 40 11.92 -7.73 5.72
C ASN A 40 10.71 -6.83 5.91
N PHE A 41 10.28 -6.17 4.85
CA PHE A 41 9.16 -5.22 4.91
C PHE A 41 8.28 -5.40 3.69
N ASP A 42 7.00 -5.10 3.85
CA ASP A 42 6.11 -4.89 2.72
C ASP A 42 5.29 -3.63 2.93
N ILE A 43 4.69 -3.17 1.85
CA ILE A 43 3.70 -2.11 1.90
C ILE A 43 2.46 -2.63 1.18
N GLU A 44 1.30 -2.42 1.79
CA GLU A 44 0.02 -2.88 1.27
C GLU A 44 -0.92 -1.70 1.10
N LEU A 45 -1.65 -1.70 -0.01
CA LEU A 45 -2.78 -0.80 -0.19
C LEU A 45 -4.03 -1.54 0.23
N THR A 46 -4.68 -1.07 1.28
CA THR A 46 -5.85 -1.73 1.86
C THR A 46 -7.07 -0.84 1.75
N ASP A 47 -8.14 -1.38 1.18
CA ASP A 47 -9.47 -0.77 1.19
C ASP A 47 -10.12 -1.12 2.51
N ARG A 48 -10.47 -0.11 3.30
CA ARG A 48 -11.07 -0.29 4.61
C ARG A 48 -12.60 -0.15 4.59
N GLY A 49 -13.16 -0.02 3.40
CA GLY A 49 -14.60 0.05 3.22
C GLY A 49 -15.11 1.48 3.24
N TYR A 50 -16.41 1.59 2.99
CA TYR A 50 -17.11 2.88 2.97
C TYR A 50 -17.91 3.03 4.25
N SER A 51 -17.69 4.13 4.96
CA SER A 51 -18.47 4.44 6.17
C SER A 51 -18.48 5.95 6.40
N ASP A 52 -19.51 6.42 7.09
CA ASP A 52 -19.67 7.84 7.43
C ASP A 52 -19.59 8.78 6.23
N GLY A 53 -20.08 8.32 5.08
CA GLY A 53 -20.13 9.13 3.87
C GLY A 53 -18.85 9.18 3.08
N GLU A 54 -17.86 8.37 3.40
CA GLU A 54 -16.61 8.36 2.65
C GLU A 54 -15.93 7.00 2.61
N ARG A 55 -15.08 6.82 1.62
CA ARG A 55 -14.27 5.63 1.44
C ARG A 55 -12.98 5.75 2.24
N HIS A 56 -12.66 4.71 3.01
CA HIS A 56 -11.44 4.64 3.81
C HIS A 56 -10.46 3.66 3.18
N TYR A 57 -9.22 4.08 3.01
CA TYR A 57 -8.14 3.23 2.48
C TYR A 57 -6.81 3.79 2.96
N ASP A 58 -5.84 2.92 3.12
CA ASP A 58 -4.52 3.30 3.61
C ASP A 58 -3.43 2.45 2.96
N TYR A 59 -2.21 2.99 2.96
CA TYR A 59 -1.01 2.19 2.85
C TYR A 59 -0.62 1.73 4.24
N PHE A 60 -0.31 0.46 4.39
CA PHE A 60 0.21 -0.08 5.64
C PHE A 60 1.58 -0.69 5.39
N CYS A 61 2.51 -0.45 6.31
CA CYS A 61 3.80 -1.09 6.32
C CYS A 61 3.73 -2.29 7.26
N CYS A 62 4.18 -3.45 6.78
CA CYS A 62 4.31 -4.65 7.60
C CYS A 62 5.77 -5.00 7.71
N LYS A 63 6.16 -5.51 8.86
CA LYS A 63 7.52 -5.98 9.13
C LYS A 63 7.50 -7.47 9.31
N LYS A 64 8.48 -8.15 8.72
CA LYS A 64 8.62 -9.59 8.87
C LYS A 64 9.42 -9.90 10.14
N THR A 65 8.82 -10.65 11.04
CA THR A 65 9.44 -11.05 12.30
C THR A 65 9.20 -12.53 12.48
N ASP A 66 10.27 -13.30 12.68
CA ASP A 66 10.21 -14.75 12.86
C ASP A 66 9.43 -15.47 11.75
N GLY A 67 9.61 -15.02 10.53
CA GLY A 67 8.98 -15.63 9.36
C GLY A 67 7.54 -15.21 9.11
N GLU A 68 6.98 -14.36 9.98
CA GLU A 68 5.60 -13.90 9.85
C GLU A 68 5.52 -12.40 9.62
N TRP A 69 4.51 -11.97 8.87
CA TRP A 69 4.24 -10.56 8.61
C TRP A 69 3.36 -9.96 9.71
N HIS A 70 3.81 -8.85 10.26
CA HIS A 70 3.05 -8.11 11.27
C HIS A 70 2.86 -6.68 10.80
N SER A 71 1.63 -6.20 10.87
CA SER A 71 1.31 -4.81 10.57
C SER A 71 2.08 -3.90 11.54
N PHE A 72 2.79 -2.93 10.99
CA PHE A 72 3.64 -2.03 11.78
C PHE A 72 2.97 -0.66 11.95
N ASP A 73 2.67 0.01 10.85
CA ASP A 73 2.10 1.35 10.91
C ASP A 73 1.51 1.71 9.56
N SER A 74 0.73 2.78 9.53
CA SER A 74 0.24 3.33 8.28
C SER A 74 1.29 4.24 7.65
N VAL A 75 1.27 4.32 6.34
CA VAL A 75 2.23 5.06 5.53
C VAL A 75 1.47 6.09 4.71
N ASP A 76 1.97 7.31 4.66
CA ASP A 76 1.33 8.38 3.91
C ASP A 76 1.37 8.11 2.41
N PHE A 77 0.37 8.64 1.71
CA PHE A 77 0.38 8.66 0.25
C PHE A 77 1.34 9.75 -0.24
N GLY A 78 1.83 9.60 -1.46
CA GLY A 78 2.63 10.63 -2.12
C GLY A 78 1.76 11.76 -2.68
N ASP A 79 2.21 12.35 -3.77
CA ASP A 79 1.50 13.46 -4.41
C ASP A 79 0.16 13.05 -5.00
N LYS A 80 0.02 11.78 -5.36
CA LYS A 80 -1.21 11.25 -5.94
C LYS A 80 -1.83 10.22 -5.02
N LYS A 81 -3.16 10.17 -5.04
CA LYS A 81 -3.90 9.09 -4.37
C LYS A 81 -3.83 7.81 -5.22
N PRO A 82 -4.00 6.63 -4.61
CA PRO A 82 -3.92 5.37 -5.36
C PRO A 82 -4.82 5.28 -6.58
N TYR A 83 -5.99 5.91 -6.56
CA TYR A 83 -6.92 5.87 -7.68
C TYR A 83 -6.57 6.83 -8.83
N GLU A 84 -5.51 7.63 -8.67
CA GLU A 84 -5.10 8.61 -9.68
C GLU A 84 -4.03 8.10 -10.65
N PHE A 85 -3.47 6.92 -10.40
CA PHE A 85 -2.43 6.35 -11.25
C PHE A 85 -3.02 5.77 -12.54
N SER A 86 -2.26 5.89 -13.63
CA SER A 86 -2.67 5.38 -14.93
C SER A 86 -2.21 3.95 -15.18
N THR A 87 -1.13 3.52 -14.52
CA THR A 87 -0.55 2.19 -14.70
C THR A 87 -0.19 1.56 -13.36
N ASP A 88 -0.13 0.22 -13.34
CA ASP A 88 0.29 -0.52 -12.16
C ASP A 88 1.73 -0.18 -11.77
N GLU A 89 2.59 0.09 -12.76
CA GLU A 89 3.97 0.45 -12.52
C GLU A 89 4.11 1.78 -11.78
N GLU A 90 3.23 2.74 -12.07
CA GLU A 90 3.21 4.02 -11.36
C GLU A 90 2.81 3.82 -9.89
N LEU A 91 1.82 2.98 -9.64
CA LEU A 91 1.41 2.63 -8.28
C LEU A 91 2.55 1.95 -7.53
N LYS A 92 3.19 0.98 -8.17
CA LYS A 92 4.33 0.26 -7.58
C LYS A 92 5.45 1.22 -7.20
N ALA A 93 5.77 2.16 -8.09
CA ALA A 93 6.82 3.15 -7.84
C ALA A 93 6.47 4.04 -6.64
N ASP A 94 5.22 4.45 -6.52
CA ASP A 94 4.78 5.25 -5.38
C ASP A 94 4.85 4.45 -4.08
N MET A 95 4.38 3.20 -4.10
CA MET A 95 4.43 2.32 -2.94
C MET A 95 5.88 2.16 -2.45
N ARG A 96 6.81 1.94 -3.36
CA ARG A 96 8.22 1.83 -3.02
C ARG A 96 8.76 3.12 -2.41
N THR A 97 8.48 4.25 -3.04
CA THR A 97 8.93 5.56 -2.58
C THR A 97 8.42 5.87 -1.17
N GLN A 98 7.14 5.62 -0.93
CA GLN A 98 6.54 5.91 0.37
C GLN A 98 7.08 4.98 1.45
N LEU A 99 7.31 3.72 1.13
CA LEU A 99 7.92 2.79 2.07
C LEU A 99 9.35 3.20 2.41
N GLU A 100 10.15 3.60 1.43
CA GLU A 100 11.50 4.09 1.66
C GLU A 100 11.53 5.30 2.58
N LYS A 101 10.65 6.27 2.33
CA LYS A 101 10.54 7.47 3.18
C LYS A 101 10.14 7.12 4.61
N PHE A 102 9.22 6.18 4.76
CA PHE A 102 8.77 5.72 6.06
C PHE A 102 9.91 5.09 6.85
N LEU A 103 10.66 4.19 6.21
CA LEU A 103 11.78 3.50 6.86
C LEU A 103 12.90 4.47 7.24
N GLU A 104 13.19 5.46 6.41
CA GLU A 104 14.16 6.49 6.72
C GLU A 104 13.74 7.31 7.95
N LYS A 105 12.46 7.66 8.03
CA LYS A 105 11.90 8.42 9.14
C LYS A 105 12.10 7.70 10.48
N TYR A 106 12.03 6.39 10.46
CA TYR A 106 12.17 5.57 11.67
C TYR A 106 13.56 4.92 11.82
N ASN A 107 14.52 5.30 10.99
CA ASN A 107 15.87 4.73 11.00
C ASN A 107 15.88 3.20 10.83
N MET A 108 15.06 2.71 9.98
CA MET A 108 14.94 1.25 9.76
C MET A 108 15.59 0.77 8.46
#